data_42cf0c02819f00850aa7dd87d8da622f
#
_entry.id   42cf0c02819f00850aa7dd87d8da622f
#
_cell.length_a   1.000
_cell.length_b   1.000
_cell.length_c   1.000
_cell.angle_alpha   90.00
_cell.angle_beta   90.00
_cell.angle_gamma   90.00
#
_symmetry.space_group_name_H-M   'P 1'
#
loop_
_entity.id
_entity.type
_entity.pdbx_description
1 polymer ?
#
loop_
_entity_poly.entity_id
_entity_poly.type
_entity_poly.pdbx_seq_one_letter_code
_entity_poly.pdbx_strand_id
1 'polypeptide(L)'
;MTAIETEDLTKQFGRTLYAVDGLDLTVEDGEVFGFLGPNGAGKSTTINMLLDFIRPTSGSAQVLGHDAQAETTTIRQQIGVLPEGYDLYPRLSGRSHIEMAIELKGASDDPDAIIDRVGLDPDDADRKAGDYSQGMRQRLALGMAIAGDPELLILDEPTNGLDPNGAREMREIVEEHAERGATVFFSSHILEQVQAVCDRVGILADGQLVAVDTIDGLREEVGSGSTLTLTVDTVPSVDFSDVPGVSNITTQSTAIQASITDPSAKITVIDRVREAGARIEDIETSEASLEELFATYTNQGEQPEVSP
;
A
#
# COMPACT_ATOMS: atom_id res chain seq x y z
N MET A 1 -3.25 16.40 -14.88
CA MET A 1 -4.32 15.55 -15.48
C MET A 1 -4.50 14.39 -14.53
N THR A 2 -5.57 13.63 -14.64
CA THR A 2 -5.92 12.57 -13.69
C THR A 2 -5.67 11.22 -14.35
N ALA A 3 -4.88 10.35 -13.73
CA ALA A 3 -4.59 9.02 -14.25
C ALA A 3 -5.68 8.01 -13.90
N ILE A 4 -6.26 8.11 -12.69
CA ILE A 4 -7.42 7.30 -12.26
C ILE A 4 -8.43 8.22 -11.58
N GLU A 5 -9.70 8.08 -11.97
CA GLU A 5 -10.81 8.79 -11.34
C GLU A 5 -11.98 7.84 -11.15
N THR A 6 -12.57 7.79 -9.96
CA THR A 6 -13.79 7.02 -9.69
C THR A 6 -14.82 7.88 -9.01
N GLU A 7 -16.09 7.69 -9.38
CA GLU A 7 -17.24 8.39 -8.83
C GLU A 7 -18.28 7.37 -8.34
N ASP A 8 -18.53 7.35 -7.03
CA ASP A 8 -19.50 6.46 -6.35
C ASP A 8 -19.34 4.98 -6.79
N LEU A 9 -18.07 4.58 -7.04
CA LEU A 9 -17.78 3.26 -7.60
C LEU A 9 -18.12 2.18 -6.58
N THR A 10 -19.07 1.31 -6.95
CA THR A 10 -19.61 0.31 -6.04
C THR A 10 -19.61 -1.07 -6.67
N LYS A 11 -19.21 -2.07 -5.89
CA LYS A 11 -19.32 -3.48 -6.24
C LYS A 11 -19.99 -4.29 -5.14
N GLN A 12 -21.16 -4.82 -5.46
CA GLN A 12 -21.88 -5.74 -4.59
C GLN A 12 -21.85 -7.17 -5.17
N PHE A 13 -21.51 -8.15 -4.34
CA PHE A 13 -21.63 -9.56 -4.64
C PHE A 13 -22.83 -10.16 -3.90
N GLY A 14 -23.72 -10.79 -4.66
CA GLY A 14 -24.96 -11.31 -4.07
C GLY A 14 -25.90 -10.20 -3.57
N ARG A 15 -26.51 -10.39 -2.38
CA ARG A 15 -27.50 -9.44 -1.85
C ARG A 15 -26.98 -8.58 -0.69
N THR A 16 -25.88 -8.97 -0.06
CA THR A 16 -25.46 -8.38 1.22
C THR A 16 -23.99 -8.00 1.29
N LEU A 17 -23.13 -8.51 0.38
CA LEU A 17 -21.70 -8.27 0.44
C LEU A 17 -21.32 -7.10 -0.48
N TYR A 18 -21.02 -5.96 0.09
CA TYR A 18 -20.36 -4.86 -0.60
C TYR A 18 -18.84 -5.07 -0.51
N ALA A 19 -18.21 -5.36 -1.63
CA ALA A 19 -16.76 -5.48 -1.71
C ALA A 19 -16.09 -4.10 -1.94
N VAL A 20 -16.82 -3.18 -2.56
CA VAL A 20 -16.48 -1.75 -2.69
C VAL A 20 -17.80 -1.00 -2.59
N ASP A 21 -17.84 0.04 -1.80
CA ASP A 21 -19.07 0.79 -1.46
C ASP A 21 -18.83 2.30 -1.56
N GLY A 22 -19.25 2.90 -2.68
CA GLY A 22 -19.19 4.34 -2.91
C GLY A 22 -17.77 4.90 -2.94
N LEU A 23 -16.85 4.25 -3.68
CA LEU A 23 -15.45 4.68 -3.75
C LEU A 23 -15.29 5.90 -4.66
N ASP A 24 -14.92 7.04 -4.08
CA ASP A 24 -14.47 8.24 -4.77
C ASP A 24 -12.95 8.36 -4.63
N LEU A 25 -12.22 8.17 -5.72
CA LEU A 25 -10.76 8.17 -5.74
C LEU A 25 -10.23 9.00 -6.90
N THR A 26 -9.22 9.81 -6.65
CA THR A 26 -8.46 10.54 -7.65
C THR A 26 -6.98 10.27 -7.49
N VAL A 27 -6.35 9.76 -8.56
CA VAL A 27 -4.90 9.58 -8.69
C VAL A 27 -4.41 10.51 -9.79
N GLU A 28 -3.44 11.36 -9.46
CA GLU A 28 -2.90 12.35 -10.39
C GLU A 28 -1.86 11.74 -11.35
N ASP A 29 -1.67 12.38 -12.50
CA ASP A 29 -0.62 11.96 -13.44
C ASP A 29 0.77 12.09 -12.81
N GLY A 30 1.58 11.06 -12.98
CA GLY A 30 3.00 11.05 -12.56
C GLY A 30 3.22 10.82 -11.08
N GLU A 31 2.15 10.57 -10.27
CA GLU A 31 2.34 10.21 -8.86
C GLU A 31 2.50 8.69 -8.65
N VAL A 32 3.18 8.32 -7.58
CA VAL A 32 3.15 6.97 -7.03
C VAL A 32 2.10 6.93 -5.94
N PHE A 33 0.95 6.33 -6.25
CA PHE A 33 -0.18 6.23 -5.33
C PHE A 33 -0.25 4.87 -4.66
N GLY A 34 -0.21 4.85 -3.33
CA GLY A 34 -0.36 3.67 -2.50
C GLY A 34 -1.84 3.37 -2.20
N PHE A 35 -2.30 2.15 -2.49
CA PHE A 35 -3.65 1.71 -2.13
C PHE A 35 -3.57 0.65 -1.04
N LEU A 36 -3.68 1.11 0.21
CA LEU A 36 -3.42 0.34 1.41
C LEU A 36 -4.72 -0.20 2.01
N GLY A 37 -4.70 -1.42 2.51
CA GLY A 37 -5.84 -2.00 3.22
C GLY A 37 -5.60 -3.46 3.61
N PRO A 38 -6.30 -3.98 4.61
CA PRO A 38 -6.21 -5.39 4.98
C PRO A 38 -6.70 -6.32 3.86
N ASN A 39 -6.43 -7.61 3.99
CA ASN A 39 -6.97 -8.60 3.08
C ASN A 39 -8.51 -8.60 3.16
N GLY A 40 -9.16 -8.55 1.99
CA GLY A 40 -10.62 -8.45 1.91
C GLY A 40 -11.18 -7.03 1.96
N ALA A 41 -10.36 -5.98 2.14
CA ALA A 41 -10.81 -4.59 2.15
C ALA A 41 -11.42 -4.10 0.82
N GLY A 42 -11.21 -4.81 -0.30
CA GLY A 42 -11.75 -4.44 -1.63
C GLY A 42 -10.69 -4.01 -2.64
N LYS A 43 -9.40 -3.99 -2.30
CA LYS A 43 -8.30 -3.54 -3.18
C LYS A 43 -8.32 -4.21 -4.56
N SER A 44 -8.18 -5.54 -4.60
CA SER A 44 -8.16 -6.29 -5.88
C SER A 44 -9.50 -6.19 -6.62
N THR A 45 -10.63 -6.02 -5.90
CA THR A 45 -11.94 -5.77 -6.53
C THR A 45 -11.96 -4.41 -7.23
N THR A 46 -11.42 -3.37 -6.60
CA THR A 46 -11.28 -2.03 -7.20
C THR A 46 -10.40 -2.11 -8.46
N ILE A 47 -9.20 -2.70 -8.36
CA ILE A 47 -8.30 -2.89 -9.49
C ILE A 47 -8.99 -3.65 -10.63
N ASN A 48 -9.71 -4.72 -10.32
CA ASN A 48 -10.44 -5.48 -11.32
C ASN A 48 -11.58 -4.69 -12.00
N MET A 49 -12.18 -3.71 -11.33
CA MET A 49 -13.15 -2.80 -11.94
C MET A 49 -12.48 -1.77 -12.86
N LEU A 50 -11.32 -1.22 -12.47
CA LEU A 50 -10.52 -0.32 -13.31
C LEU A 50 -10.05 -0.98 -14.61
N LEU A 51 -9.81 -2.31 -14.57
CA LEU A 51 -9.34 -3.12 -15.70
C LEU A 51 -10.50 -3.75 -16.54
N ASP A 52 -11.75 -3.51 -16.16
CA ASP A 52 -12.96 -4.18 -16.71
C ASP A 52 -12.88 -5.72 -16.66
N PHE A 53 -12.21 -6.27 -15.67
CA PHE A 53 -12.29 -7.71 -15.37
C PHE A 53 -13.56 -8.04 -14.59
N ILE A 54 -14.04 -7.07 -13.80
CA ILE A 54 -15.32 -7.12 -13.07
C ILE A 54 -16.06 -5.81 -13.33
N ARG A 55 -17.35 -5.89 -13.72
CA ARG A 55 -18.15 -4.69 -13.87
C ARG A 55 -18.66 -4.17 -12.54
N PRO A 56 -18.66 -2.84 -12.32
CA PRO A 56 -19.27 -2.24 -11.14
C PRO A 56 -20.78 -2.52 -11.10
N THR A 57 -21.34 -2.45 -9.89
CA THR A 57 -22.79 -2.50 -9.67
C THR A 57 -23.43 -1.14 -9.92
N SER A 58 -22.73 -0.07 -9.51
CA SER A 58 -23.05 1.33 -9.76
C SER A 58 -21.80 2.20 -9.74
N GLY A 59 -21.94 3.47 -10.09
CA GLY A 59 -20.83 4.41 -10.20
C GLY A 59 -20.05 4.26 -11.51
N SER A 60 -18.96 5.00 -11.64
CA SER A 60 -18.11 5.04 -12.82
C SER A 60 -16.63 5.05 -12.48
N ALA A 61 -15.80 4.65 -13.44
CA ALA A 61 -14.35 4.73 -13.35
C ALA A 61 -13.76 5.18 -14.67
N GLN A 62 -12.77 6.07 -14.60
CA GLN A 62 -11.95 6.50 -15.73
C GLN A 62 -10.49 6.16 -15.46
N VAL A 63 -9.77 5.74 -16.50
CA VAL A 63 -8.35 5.44 -16.49
C VAL A 63 -7.70 6.16 -17.65
N LEU A 64 -6.71 7.02 -17.39
CA LEU A 64 -6.08 7.90 -18.39
C LEU A 64 -7.12 8.71 -19.21
N GLY A 65 -8.19 9.17 -18.56
CA GLY A 65 -9.27 9.93 -19.19
C GLY A 65 -10.23 9.10 -20.04
N HIS A 66 -10.12 7.77 -20.06
CA HIS A 66 -10.98 6.85 -20.79
C HIS A 66 -11.92 6.11 -19.86
N ASP A 67 -13.17 5.90 -20.27
CA ASP A 67 -14.13 5.08 -19.52
C ASP A 67 -13.65 3.63 -19.40
N ALA A 68 -13.49 3.17 -18.17
CA ALA A 68 -12.90 1.86 -17.86
C ALA A 68 -13.70 0.68 -18.47
N GLN A 69 -15.01 0.81 -18.66
CA GLN A 69 -15.88 -0.22 -19.20
C GLN A 69 -16.14 -0.10 -20.72
N ALA A 70 -16.04 1.10 -21.29
CA ALA A 70 -16.33 1.35 -22.69
C ALA A 70 -15.08 1.36 -23.58
N GLU A 71 -13.92 1.79 -23.06
CA GLU A 71 -12.70 2.03 -23.82
C GLU A 71 -11.53 1.12 -23.40
N THR A 72 -11.82 -0.07 -22.90
CA THR A 72 -10.87 -1.04 -22.33
C THR A 72 -9.67 -1.33 -23.24
N THR A 73 -9.87 -1.39 -24.57
CA THR A 73 -8.78 -1.67 -25.52
C THR A 73 -7.77 -0.54 -25.57
N THR A 74 -8.23 0.71 -25.55
CA THR A 74 -7.37 1.90 -25.52
C THR A 74 -6.58 1.95 -24.22
N ILE A 75 -7.26 1.74 -23.11
CA ILE A 75 -6.63 1.70 -21.77
C ILE A 75 -5.53 0.63 -21.74
N ARG A 76 -5.84 -0.61 -22.13
CA ARG A 76 -4.89 -1.73 -22.07
C ARG A 76 -3.65 -1.55 -22.94
N GLN A 77 -3.68 -0.71 -23.94
CA GLN A 77 -2.50 -0.37 -24.73
C GLN A 77 -1.54 0.55 -23.99
N GLN A 78 -2.05 1.41 -23.11
CA GLN A 78 -1.30 2.45 -22.41
C GLN A 78 -0.86 2.06 -21.00
N ILE A 79 -1.48 1.02 -20.39
CA ILE A 79 -1.20 0.62 -19.02
C ILE A 79 -0.35 -0.65 -18.94
N GLY A 80 0.48 -0.76 -17.91
CA GLY A 80 1.10 -2.01 -17.48
C GLY A 80 0.40 -2.57 -16.25
N VAL A 81 0.21 -3.89 -16.19
CA VAL A 81 -0.54 -4.51 -15.08
C VAL A 81 0.21 -5.71 -14.53
N LEU A 82 0.41 -5.73 -13.22
CA LEU A 82 0.79 -6.91 -12.46
C LEU A 82 -0.36 -7.23 -11.50
N PRO A 83 -1.28 -8.15 -11.86
CA PRO A 83 -2.42 -8.49 -11.02
C PRO A 83 -2.02 -9.49 -9.93
N GLU A 84 -2.76 -9.51 -8.82
CA GLU A 84 -2.66 -10.61 -7.86
C GLU A 84 -3.12 -11.93 -8.52
N GLY A 85 -2.40 -13.02 -8.24
CA GLY A 85 -2.80 -14.36 -8.69
C GLY A 85 -2.69 -14.60 -10.20
N TYR A 86 -1.78 -13.93 -10.87
CA TYR A 86 -1.49 -14.16 -12.30
C TYR A 86 -0.97 -15.57 -12.59
N ASP A 87 -1.33 -16.10 -13.75
CA ASP A 87 -0.81 -17.37 -14.25
C ASP A 87 0.12 -17.15 -15.45
N LEU A 88 1.29 -17.76 -15.38
CA LEU A 88 2.23 -17.82 -16.50
C LEU A 88 2.01 -19.11 -17.32
N TYR A 89 2.30 -19.05 -18.61
CA TYR A 89 2.27 -20.23 -19.45
C TYR A 89 3.43 -21.18 -19.09
N PRO A 90 3.20 -22.32 -18.41
CA PRO A 90 4.27 -23.08 -17.78
C PRO A 90 5.23 -23.75 -18.79
N ARG A 91 4.85 -23.79 -20.05
CA ARG A 91 5.65 -24.40 -21.13
C ARG A 91 6.49 -23.39 -21.91
N LEU A 92 6.20 -22.11 -21.79
CA LEU A 92 6.96 -21.03 -22.39
C LEU A 92 8.14 -20.63 -21.50
N SER A 93 9.21 -20.14 -22.12
CA SER A 93 10.33 -19.53 -21.38
C SER A 93 9.95 -18.14 -20.85
N GLY A 94 10.71 -17.63 -19.86
CA GLY A 94 10.56 -16.26 -19.41
C GLY A 94 10.75 -15.26 -20.55
N ARG A 95 11.78 -15.45 -21.37
CA ARG A 95 12.03 -14.64 -22.56
C ARG A 95 10.82 -14.57 -23.47
N SER A 96 10.21 -15.73 -23.78
CA SER A 96 9.03 -15.78 -24.65
C SER A 96 7.82 -15.03 -24.06
N HIS A 97 7.68 -14.95 -22.73
CA HIS A 97 6.66 -14.15 -22.09
C HIS A 97 6.92 -12.64 -22.30
N ILE A 98 8.16 -12.20 -22.13
CA ILE A 98 8.54 -10.79 -22.36
C ILE A 98 8.33 -10.41 -23.83
N GLU A 99 8.82 -11.24 -24.77
CA GLU A 99 8.59 -11.03 -26.21
C GLU A 99 7.10 -10.92 -26.55
N MET A 100 6.27 -11.80 -26.00
CA MET A 100 4.83 -11.76 -26.18
C MET A 100 4.21 -10.47 -25.59
N ALA A 101 4.67 -10.01 -24.42
CA ALA A 101 4.18 -8.77 -23.83
C ALA A 101 4.53 -7.55 -24.71
N ILE A 102 5.75 -7.47 -25.22
CA ILE A 102 6.22 -6.44 -26.14
C ILE A 102 5.36 -6.43 -27.41
N GLU A 103 5.13 -7.62 -28.02
CA GLU A 103 4.32 -7.74 -29.24
C GLU A 103 2.87 -7.32 -29.01
N LEU A 104 2.25 -7.71 -27.90
CA LEU A 104 0.86 -7.34 -27.55
C LEU A 104 0.71 -5.84 -27.35
N LYS A 105 1.75 -5.14 -26.91
CA LYS A 105 1.80 -3.68 -26.78
C LYS A 105 2.13 -2.97 -28.09
N GLY A 106 2.57 -3.70 -29.11
CA GLY A 106 3.10 -3.11 -30.36
C GLY A 106 4.37 -2.30 -30.12
N ALA A 107 5.10 -2.62 -29.06
CA ALA A 107 6.32 -1.97 -28.65
C ALA A 107 7.57 -2.53 -29.37
N SER A 108 8.71 -1.90 -29.16
CA SER A 108 9.97 -2.30 -29.79
C SER A 108 11.12 -2.44 -28.79
N ASP A 109 10.76 -2.77 -27.54
CA ASP A 109 11.73 -2.98 -26.46
C ASP A 109 12.65 -4.15 -26.78
N ASP A 110 13.86 -4.09 -26.24
CA ASP A 110 14.77 -5.23 -26.24
C ASP A 110 14.38 -6.17 -25.07
N PRO A 111 13.99 -7.43 -25.34
CA PRO A 111 13.67 -8.40 -24.30
C PRO A 111 14.80 -8.60 -23.29
N ASP A 112 16.05 -8.57 -23.73
CA ASP A 112 17.21 -8.72 -22.85
C ASP A 112 17.33 -7.55 -21.87
N ALA A 113 17.06 -6.34 -22.32
CA ALA A 113 17.07 -5.17 -21.46
C ALA A 113 15.99 -5.24 -20.36
N ILE A 114 14.78 -5.76 -20.68
CA ILE A 114 13.73 -5.95 -19.68
C ILE A 114 14.11 -7.06 -18.69
N ILE A 115 14.66 -8.18 -19.18
CA ILE A 115 15.11 -9.32 -18.37
C ILE A 115 16.16 -8.86 -17.34
N ASP A 116 17.16 -8.09 -17.81
CA ASP A 116 18.21 -7.53 -16.94
C ASP A 116 17.62 -6.57 -15.90
N ARG A 117 16.73 -5.69 -16.35
CA ARG A 117 16.08 -4.67 -15.49
C ARG A 117 15.29 -5.26 -14.35
N VAL A 118 14.59 -6.38 -14.56
CA VAL A 118 13.84 -7.07 -13.48
C VAL A 118 14.69 -8.04 -12.67
N GLY A 119 15.99 -8.07 -12.92
CA GLY A 119 16.94 -8.91 -12.20
C GLY A 119 16.70 -10.41 -12.41
N LEU A 120 16.22 -10.81 -13.57
CA LEU A 120 16.12 -12.22 -13.96
C LEU A 120 17.39 -12.63 -14.69
N ASP A 121 18.06 -13.69 -14.22
CA ASP A 121 19.26 -14.19 -14.85
C ASP A 121 18.95 -14.60 -16.31
N PRO A 122 19.78 -14.20 -17.31
CA PRO A 122 19.56 -14.56 -18.73
C PRO A 122 19.44 -16.07 -18.97
N ASP A 123 20.23 -16.88 -18.26
CA ASP A 123 20.16 -18.35 -18.39
C ASP A 123 18.84 -18.90 -17.83
N ASP A 124 18.33 -18.26 -16.76
CA ASP A 124 17.02 -18.58 -16.20
C ASP A 124 15.88 -18.08 -17.10
N ALA A 125 16.04 -16.93 -17.77
CA ALA A 125 15.05 -16.41 -18.69
C ALA A 125 14.76 -17.37 -19.86
N ASP A 126 15.71 -18.18 -20.26
CA ASP A 126 15.55 -19.18 -21.33
C ASP A 126 14.93 -20.51 -20.84
N ARG A 127 14.77 -20.67 -19.50
CA ARG A 127 14.07 -21.82 -18.90
C ARG A 127 12.56 -21.65 -18.95
N LYS A 128 11.83 -22.76 -18.82
CA LYS A 128 10.37 -22.76 -18.76
C LYS A 128 9.88 -22.07 -17.47
N ALA A 129 8.91 -21.21 -17.60
CA ALA A 129 8.31 -20.50 -16.45
C ALA A 129 7.64 -21.45 -15.43
N GLY A 130 7.27 -22.67 -15.85
CA GLY A 130 6.77 -23.70 -14.94
C GLY A 130 7.78 -24.14 -13.88
N ASP A 131 9.08 -23.99 -14.16
CA ASP A 131 10.19 -24.37 -13.27
C ASP A 131 10.68 -23.21 -12.40
N TYR A 132 10.02 -22.03 -12.47
CA TYR A 132 10.42 -20.83 -11.73
C TYR A 132 10.03 -20.89 -10.26
N SER A 133 10.89 -20.33 -9.40
CA SER A 133 10.52 -19.98 -8.03
C SER A 133 9.45 -18.87 -8.03
N GLN A 134 8.82 -18.65 -6.89
CA GLN A 134 7.83 -17.58 -6.77
C GLN A 134 8.44 -16.20 -7.08
N GLY A 135 9.63 -15.89 -6.56
CA GLY A 135 10.33 -14.65 -6.85
C GLY A 135 10.67 -14.48 -8.33
N MET A 136 11.11 -15.55 -9.03
CA MET A 136 11.35 -15.49 -10.47
C MET A 136 10.07 -15.22 -11.27
N ARG A 137 8.95 -15.81 -10.85
CA ARG A 137 7.64 -15.56 -11.47
C ARG A 137 7.22 -14.11 -11.28
N GLN A 138 7.44 -13.56 -10.09
CA GLN A 138 7.12 -12.17 -9.77
C GLN A 138 7.94 -11.19 -10.61
N ARG A 139 9.26 -11.42 -10.72
CA ARG A 139 10.16 -10.66 -11.60
C ARG A 139 9.72 -10.71 -13.06
N LEU A 140 9.38 -11.90 -13.55
CA LEU A 140 8.88 -12.08 -14.91
C LEU A 140 7.56 -11.34 -15.14
N ALA A 141 6.61 -11.42 -14.21
CA ALA A 141 5.34 -10.71 -14.29
C ALA A 141 5.52 -9.18 -14.28
N LEU A 142 6.46 -8.67 -13.47
CA LEU A 142 6.84 -7.27 -13.51
C LEU A 142 7.43 -6.89 -14.86
N GLY A 143 8.35 -7.71 -15.40
CA GLY A 143 8.93 -7.48 -16.73
C GLY A 143 7.87 -7.40 -17.82
N MET A 144 6.85 -8.24 -17.76
CA MET A 144 5.70 -8.18 -18.68
C MET A 144 4.88 -6.88 -18.48
N ALA A 145 4.73 -6.41 -17.24
CA ALA A 145 3.98 -5.20 -16.94
C ALA A 145 4.67 -3.93 -17.44
N ILE A 146 6.01 -3.86 -17.35
CA ILE A 146 6.79 -2.68 -17.78
C ILE A 146 7.08 -2.63 -19.27
N ALA A 147 6.78 -3.70 -20.02
CA ALA A 147 6.97 -3.73 -21.47
C ALA A 147 6.14 -2.64 -22.16
N GLY A 148 6.75 -1.94 -23.10
CA GLY A 148 6.12 -0.85 -23.85
C GLY A 148 6.12 0.48 -23.13
N ASP A 149 6.86 0.64 -22.04
CA ASP A 149 6.99 1.89 -21.25
C ASP A 149 5.63 2.55 -20.97
N PRO A 150 4.76 1.88 -20.16
CA PRO A 150 3.36 2.29 -19.97
C PRO A 150 3.24 3.64 -19.25
N GLU A 151 2.20 4.41 -19.57
CA GLU A 151 1.88 5.68 -18.91
C GLU A 151 1.37 5.47 -17.47
N LEU A 152 0.73 4.31 -17.21
CA LEU A 152 0.25 3.93 -15.88
C LEU A 152 0.61 2.47 -15.59
N LEU A 153 1.25 2.23 -14.44
CA LEU A 153 1.48 0.90 -13.88
C LEU A 153 0.47 0.62 -12.77
N ILE A 154 -0.27 -0.48 -12.89
CA ILE A 154 -1.17 -0.98 -11.84
C ILE A 154 -0.56 -2.27 -11.28
N LEU A 155 -0.11 -2.20 -10.03
CA LEU A 155 0.63 -3.27 -9.37
C LEU A 155 -0.15 -3.75 -8.14
N ASP A 156 -0.74 -4.95 -8.21
CA ASP A 156 -1.50 -5.54 -7.11
C ASP A 156 -0.60 -6.48 -6.29
N GLU A 157 -0.27 -6.08 -5.05
CA GLU A 157 0.61 -6.79 -4.11
C GLU A 157 1.96 -7.21 -4.76
N PRO A 158 2.70 -6.30 -5.43
CA PRO A 158 3.81 -6.65 -6.31
C PRO A 158 5.02 -7.24 -5.59
N THR A 159 5.16 -7.04 -4.28
CA THR A 159 6.25 -7.56 -3.46
C THR A 159 5.95 -8.93 -2.86
N ASN A 160 4.75 -9.47 -3.11
CA ASN A 160 4.31 -10.73 -2.54
C ASN A 160 5.22 -11.90 -3.01
N GLY A 161 5.82 -12.61 -2.05
CA GLY A 161 6.71 -13.75 -2.35
C GLY A 161 8.12 -13.38 -2.78
N LEU A 162 8.48 -12.09 -2.72
CA LEU A 162 9.87 -11.64 -2.86
C LEU A 162 10.57 -11.66 -1.49
N ASP A 163 11.86 -11.92 -1.54
CA ASP A 163 12.74 -11.68 -0.40
C ASP A 163 13.01 -10.16 -0.23
N PRO A 164 13.62 -9.71 0.88
CA PRO A 164 13.86 -8.29 1.10
C PRO A 164 14.66 -7.60 -0.01
N ASN A 165 15.59 -8.31 -0.66
CA ASN A 165 16.36 -7.76 -1.78
C ASN A 165 15.48 -7.60 -3.03
N GLY A 166 14.67 -8.62 -3.36
CA GLY A 166 13.74 -8.55 -4.47
C GLY A 166 12.67 -7.47 -4.29
N ALA A 167 12.20 -7.27 -3.05
CA ALA A 167 11.28 -6.18 -2.74
C ALA A 167 11.93 -4.79 -2.92
N ARG A 168 13.22 -4.64 -2.59
CA ARG A 168 13.97 -3.41 -2.85
C ARG A 168 14.13 -3.15 -4.34
N GLU A 169 14.56 -4.15 -5.12
CA GLU A 169 14.71 -4.02 -6.57
C GLU A 169 13.38 -3.68 -7.25
N MET A 170 12.26 -4.25 -6.78
CA MET A 170 10.92 -3.89 -7.24
C MET A 170 10.63 -2.40 -7.01
N ARG A 171 10.96 -1.87 -5.82
CA ARG A 171 10.79 -0.43 -5.53
C ARG A 171 11.64 0.45 -6.44
N GLU A 172 12.91 0.10 -6.65
CA GLU A 172 13.81 0.83 -7.56
C GLU A 172 13.23 0.91 -8.98
N ILE A 173 12.57 -0.17 -9.47
CA ILE A 173 11.88 -0.16 -10.78
C ILE A 173 10.67 0.75 -10.77
N VAL A 174 9.88 0.77 -9.68
CA VAL A 174 8.72 1.66 -9.53
C VAL A 174 9.17 3.13 -9.55
N GLU A 175 10.18 3.47 -8.74
CA GLU A 175 10.76 4.82 -8.67
C GLU A 175 11.29 5.27 -10.04
N GLU A 176 12.02 4.41 -10.73
CA GLU A 176 12.56 4.70 -12.07
C GLU A 176 11.46 5.00 -13.11
N HIS A 177 10.30 4.30 -13.04
CA HIS A 177 9.17 4.58 -13.92
C HIS A 177 8.51 5.91 -13.57
N ALA A 178 8.32 6.19 -12.29
CA ALA A 178 7.76 7.45 -11.81
C ALA A 178 8.67 8.64 -12.17
N GLU A 179 9.99 8.53 -12.01
CA GLU A 179 10.96 9.56 -12.43
C GLU A 179 10.90 9.88 -13.94
N ARG A 180 10.46 8.91 -14.75
CA ARG A 180 10.24 9.11 -16.20
C ARG A 180 8.86 9.69 -16.52
N GLY A 181 8.03 9.92 -15.51
CA GLY A 181 6.72 10.55 -15.62
C GLY A 181 5.55 9.56 -15.70
N ALA A 182 5.77 8.25 -15.55
CA ALA A 182 4.70 7.29 -15.44
C ALA A 182 3.97 7.41 -14.10
N THR A 183 2.67 7.22 -14.10
CA THR A 183 1.89 7.05 -12.86
C THR A 183 2.01 5.62 -12.36
N VAL A 184 2.07 5.42 -11.06
CA VAL A 184 2.08 4.08 -10.46
C VAL A 184 0.96 3.95 -9.43
N PHE A 185 0.06 3.00 -9.63
CA PHE A 185 -0.95 2.59 -8.66
C PHE A 185 -0.50 1.28 -7.99
N PHE A 186 -0.10 1.38 -6.74
CA PHE A 186 0.56 0.31 -5.99
C PHE A 186 -0.34 -0.16 -4.84
N SER A 187 -0.90 -1.37 -4.92
CA SER A 187 -1.65 -1.92 -3.79
C SER A 187 -0.76 -2.71 -2.83
N SER A 188 -1.02 -2.59 -1.54
CA SER A 188 -0.38 -3.41 -0.51
C SER A 188 -1.22 -3.50 0.77
N HIS A 189 -0.97 -4.53 1.55
CA HIS A 189 -1.44 -4.63 2.94
C HIS A 189 -0.30 -4.34 3.94
N ILE A 190 0.92 -4.08 3.43
CA ILE A 190 2.12 -3.80 4.22
C ILE A 190 2.48 -2.34 4.08
N LEU A 191 2.36 -1.63 5.18
CA LEU A 191 2.50 -0.18 5.23
C LEU A 191 3.91 0.30 4.90
N GLU A 192 4.95 -0.38 5.39
CA GLU A 192 6.35 0.01 5.14
C GLU A 192 6.71 -0.04 3.65
N GLN A 193 6.05 -0.90 2.88
CA GLN A 193 6.24 -0.96 1.43
C GLN A 193 5.68 0.27 0.74
N VAL A 194 4.51 0.72 1.18
CA VAL A 194 3.85 1.91 0.65
C VAL A 194 4.62 3.17 1.03
N GLN A 195 5.05 3.27 2.30
CA GLN A 195 5.85 4.40 2.78
C GLN A 195 7.14 4.63 2.02
N ALA A 196 7.74 3.55 1.55
CA ALA A 196 9.05 3.60 0.93
C ALA A 196 9.02 4.20 -0.48
N VAL A 197 7.87 4.24 -1.17
CA VAL A 197 7.80 4.62 -2.59
C VAL A 197 6.64 5.55 -2.94
N CYS A 198 5.57 5.65 -2.11
CA CYS A 198 4.37 6.36 -2.49
C CYS A 198 4.38 7.83 -2.06
N ASP A 199 3.92 8.71 -2.95
CA ASP A 199 3.72 10.14 -2.65
C ASP A 199 2.48 10.35 -1.80
N ARG A 200 1.38 9.66 -2.15
CA ARG A 200 0.10 9.68 -1.45
C ARG A 200 -0.41 8.27 -1.24
N VAL A 201 -1.25 8.12 -0.24
CA VAL A 201 -1.82 6.82 0.15
C VAL A 201 -3.32 6.96 0.35
N GLY A 202 -4.08 6.04 -0.23
CA GLY A 202 -5.48 5.80 0.08
C GLY A 202 -5.63 4.58 0.98
N ILE A 203 -6.27 4.73 2.13
CA ILE A 203 -6.55 3.63 3.06
C ILE A 203 -7.96 3.11 2.81
N LEU A 204 -8.04 1.83 2.47
CA LEU A 204 -9.30 1.13 2.23
C LEU A 204 -9.62 0.20 3.41
N ALA A 205 -10.83 0.33 3.97
CA ALA A 205 -11.35 -0.56 4.99
C ALA A 205 -12.82 -0.90 4.68
N ASP A 206 -13.19 -2.16 4.78
CA ASP A 206 -14.57 -2.66 4.56
C ASP A 206 -15.23 -2.16 3.27
N GLY A 207 -14.46 -2.04 2.20
CA GLY A 207 -14.92 -1.57 0.89
C GLY A 207 -15.02 -0.06 0.74
N GLN A 208 -14.67 0.73 1.75
CA GLN A 208 -14.74 2.18 1.76
C GLN A 208 -13.34 2.82 1.85
N LEU A 209 -13.16 3.95 1.20
CA LEU A 209 -11.96 4.77 1.30
C LEU A 209 -12.07 5.64 2.56
N VAL A 210 -11.29 5.30 3.58
CA VAL A 210 -11.40 5.94 4.90
C VAL A 210 -10.45 7.12 5.08
N ALA A 211 -9.36 7.18 4.32
CA ALA A 211 -8.43 8.30 4.31
C ALA A 211 -7.66 8.37 2.99
N VAL A 212 -7.30 9.57 2.54
CA VAL A 212 -6.38 9.82 1.41
C VAL A 212 -5.53 11.02 1.72
N ASP A 213 -4.23 10.83 1.89
CA ASP A 213 -3.27 11.93 2.07
C ASP A 213 -1.83 11.45 1.79
N THR A 214 -0.87 12.36 1.89
CA THR A 214 0.54 12.00 2.04
C THR A 214 0.76 11.24 3.36
N ILE A 215 1.85 10.50 3.45
CA ILE A 215 2.21 9.80 4.70
C ILE A 215 2.32 10.79 5.87
N ASP A 216 2.92 11.96 5.63
CA ASP A 216 3.08 12.99 6.67
C ASP A 216 1.74 13.64 7.00
N GLY A 217 0.85 13.89 6.02
CA GLY A 217 -0.50 14.38 6.24
C GLY A 217 -1.33 13.44 7.11
N LEU A 218 -1.28 12.12 6.83
CA LEU A 218 -1.95 11.12 7.66
C LEU A 218 -1.43 11.10 9.10
N ARG A 219 -0.12 11.28 9.30
CA ARG A 219 0.48 11.41 10.63
C ARG A 219 -0.01 12.65 11.38
N GLU A 220 -0.14 13.77 10.69
CA GLU A 220 -0.64 15.03 11.27
C GLU A 220 -2.13 14.92 11.63
N GLU A 221 -2.96 14.25 10.82
CA GLU A 221 -4.39 14.11 11.03
C GLU A 221 -4.72 13.25 12.26
N VAL A 222 -4.01 12.16 12.49
CA VAL A 222 -4.20 11.30 13.69
C VAL A 222 -3.65 12.00 14.96
N GLY A 223 -3.10 13.18 14.78
CA GLY A 223 -2.40 13.95 15.79
C GLY A 223 -0.99 13.44 15.95
N SER A 224 -0.01 14.30 15.80
CA SER A 224 1.43 14.03 15.91
C SER A 224 1.80 13.41 17.27
N GLY A 225 1.22 12.24 17.53
CA GLY A 225 1.46 11.46 18.73
C GLY A 225 2.78 10.74 18.62
N SER A 226 3.77 11.17 19.37
CA SER A 226 4.91 10.31 19.66
C SER A 226 4.59 9.45 20.87
N THR A 227 4.98 8.18 20.84
CA THR A 227 4.91 7.32 22.00
C THR A 227 6.20 7.50 22.81
N LEU A 228 6.04 8.02 24.02
CA LEU A 228 7.11 8.06 25.03
C LEU A 228 7.07 6.76 25.84
N THR A 229 8.12 5.95 25.74
CA THR A 229 8.30 4.75 26.56
C THR A 229 9.36 5.02 27.63
N LEU A 230 8.97 4.94 28.88
CA LEU A 230 9.87 5.04 30.03
C LEU A 230 10.05 3.65 30.65
N THR A 231 11.27 3.15 30.67
CA THR A 231 11.63 1.97 31.46
C THR A 231 12.00 2.42 32.87
N VAL A 232 11.33 1.89 33.87
CA VAL A 232 11.48 2.29 35.28
C VAL A 232 11.75 1.08 36.16
N ASP A 233 12.45 1.28 37.28
CA ASP A 233 12.70 0.26 38.29
C ASP A 233 11.40 -0.24 38.96
N THR A 234 10.43 0.67 39.14
CA THR A 234 9.13 0.37 39.73
C THR A 234 8.13 1.33 39.14
N VAL A 235 6.99 0.81 38.61
CA VAL A 235 5.93 1.65 38.07
C VAL A 235 5.24 2.40 39.21
N PRO A 236 5.30 3.74 39.24
CA PRO A 236 4.68 4.52 40.29
C PRO A 236 3.18 4.64 40.05
N SER A 237 2.41 4.81 41.14
CA SER A 237 0.99 5.14 41.05
C SER A 237 0.84 6.64 40.80
N VAL A 238 0.78 7.05 39.54
CA VAL A 238 0.67 8.45 39.12
C VAL A 238 -0.53 8.60 38.19
N ASP A 239 -1.28 9.68 38.38
CA ASP A 239 -2.34 10.10 37.47
C ASP A 239 -1.77 11.11 36.46
N PHE A 240 -2.04 10.88 35.17
CA PHE A 240 -1.60 11.73 34.07
C PHE A 240 -2.79 12.33 33.32
N SER A 241 -4.03 12.11 33.76
CA SER A 241 -5.25 12.54 33.09
C SER A 241 -5.37 14.05 32.94
N ASP A 242 -4.66 14.82 33.76
CA ASP A 242 -4.60 16.28 33.77
C ASP A 242 -3.41 16.86 32.98
N VAL A 243 -2.57 16.03 32.34
CA VAL A 243 -1.43 16.50 31.54
C VAL A 243 -1.91 16.84 30.13
N PRO A 244 -1.92 18.14 29.75
CA PRO A 244 -2.26 18.52 28.37
C PRO A 244 -1.28 17.88 27.39
N GLY A 245 -1.79 17.34 26.28
CA GLY A 245 -0.97 16.70 25.25
C GLY A 245 -0.62 15.24 25.54
N VAL A 246 -1.24 14.60 26.53
CA VAL A 246 -1.20 13.15 26.75
C VAL A 246 -2.57 12.57 26.45
N SER A 247 -2.67 11.64 25.49
CA SER A 247 -3.95 11.05 25.06
C SER A 247 -4.23 9.66 25.64
N ASN A 248 -3.19 8.85 25.83
CA ASN A 248 -3.32 7.50 26.38
C ASN A 248 -2.09 7.11 27.17
N ILE A 249 -2.28 6.35 28.26
CA ILE A 249 -1.18 5.80 29.05
C ILE A 249 -1.45 4.33 29.34
N THR A 250 -0.45 3.51 29.03
CA THR A 250 -0.42 2.08 29.34
C THR A 250 0.78 1.78 30.24
N THR A 251 0.58 0.97 31.24
CA THR A 251 1.64 0.52 32.17
C THR A 251 1.79 -0.99 32.09
N GLN A 252 3.01 -1.48 31.89
CA GLN A 252 3.33 -2.90 31.85
C GLN A 252 4.59 -3.14 32.68
N SER A 253 4.50 -4.05 33.68
CA SER A 253 5.62 -4.50 34.52
C SER A 253 6.61 -3.40 34.97
N THR A 254 7.51 -2.95 34.11
CA THR A 254 8.53 -1.94 34.33
C THR A 254 8.52 -0.84 33.25
N ALA A 255 7.52 -0.79 32.39
CA ALA A 255 7.40 0.19 31.34
C ALA A 255 6.14 1.04 31.47
N ILE A 256 6.27 2.33 31.21
CA ILE A 256 5.19 3.30 31.08
C ILE A 256 5.22 3.80 29.64
N GLN A 257 4.15 3.56 28.90
CA GLN A 257 3.98 4.08 27.55
C GLN A 257 2.92 5.19 27.56
N ALA A 258 3.29 6.35 27.04
CA ALA A 258 2.41 7.51 26.96
C ALA A 258 2.33 7.99 25.51
N SER A 259 1.10 8.10 24.97
CA SER A 259 0.84 8.72 23.68
C SER A 259 0.85 10.25 23.85
N ILE A 260 1.77 10.91 23.21
CA ILE A 260 2.08 12.35 23.37
C ILE A 260 1.65 13.09 22.11
N THR A 261 0.69 13.99 22.21
CA THR A 261 0.21 14.86 21.11
C THR A 261 0.88 16.23 21.12
N ASP A 262 1.49 16.64 22.24
CA ASP A 262 2.28 17.86 22.37
C ASP A 262 3.70 17.51 22.85
N PRO A 263 4.76 17.83 22.10
CA PRO A 263 6.14 17.52 22.48
C PRO A 263 6.54 18.02 23.89
N SER A 264 5.92 19.12 24.37
CA SER A 264 6.16 19.67 25.70
C SER A 264 5.68 18.76 26.83
N ALA A 265 4.67 17.92 26.58
CA ALA A 265 4.12 16.98 27.55
C ALA A 265 5.11 15.87 27.93
N LYS A 266 6.11 15.55 27.06
CA LYS A 266 7.16 14.56 27.36
C LYS A 266 7.89 14.89 28.65
N ILE A 267 8.30 16.15 28.81
CA ILE A 267 9.04 16.60 30.00
C ILE A 267 8.14 16.47 31.23
N THR A 268 6.87 16.86 31.13
CA THR A 268 5.91 16.77 32.23
C THR A 268 5.68 15.34 32.70
N VAL A 269 5.58 14.37 31.75
CA VAL A 269 5.44 12.95 32.09
C VAL A 269 6.70 12.43 32.79
N ILE A 270 7.88 12.75 32.26
CA ILE A 270 9.17 12.35 32.84
C ILE A 270 9.30 12.90 34.28
N ASP A 271 9.01 14.18 34.48
CA ASP A 271 9.14 14.83 35.80
C ASP A 271 8.16 14.22 36.82
N ARG A 272 6.92 13.96 36.45
CA ARG A 272 5.94 13.29 37.32
C ARG A 272 6.36 11.90 37.76
N VAL A 273 6.89 11.10 36.83
CA VAL A 273 7.41 9.76 37.13
C VAL A 273 8.55 9.85 38.15
N ARG A 274 9.45 10.82 37.96
CA ARG A 274 10.59 11.04 38.91
C ARG A 274 10.14 11.58 40.28
N GLU A 275 9.18 12.53 40.30
CA GLU A 275 8.61 13.09 41.54
C GLU A 275 7.86 12.02 42.35
N ALA A 276 7.27 11.04 41.69
CA ALA A 276 6.65 9.88 42.33
C ALA A 276 7.64 8.84 42.86
N GLY A 277 8.94 9.10 42.73
CA GLY A 277 10.02 8.33 43.33
C GLY A 277 10.54 7.16 42.48
N ALA A 278 10.06 7.02 41.25
CA ALA A 278 10.56 6.00 40.32
C ALA A 278 11.91 6.41 39.71
N ARG A 279 12.79 5.48 39.54
CA ARG A 279 14.04 5.68 38.81
C ARG A 279 13.84 5.29 37.36
N ILE A 280 14.04 6.24 36.46
CA ILE A 280 13.98 5.99 35.01
C ILE A 280 15.33 5.39 34.59
N GLU A 281 15.28 4.20 33.99
CA GLU A 281 16.45 3.46 33.52
C GLU A 281 16.71 3.72 32.04
N ASP A 282 15.61 3.91 31.23
CA ASP A 282 15.72 4.22 29.82
C ASP A 282 14.54 5.10 29.35
N ILE A 283 14.77 5.87 28.30
CA ILE A 283 13.77 6.76 27.66
C ILE A 283 13.86 6.52 26.17
N GLU A 284 12.81 5.91 25.61
CA GLU A 284 12.60 5.79 24.17
C GLU A 284 11.48 6.73 23.73
N THR A 285 11.68 7.36 22.59
CA THR A 285 10.62 8.10 21.92
C THR A 285 10.49 7.54 20.50
N SER A 286 9.36 6.92 20.21
CA SER A 286 8.98 6.56 18.85
C SER A 286 7.92 7.54 18.36
N GLU A 287 7.98 7.95 17.11
CA GLU A 287 6.83 8.56 16.46
C GLU A 287 5.71 7.51 16.40
N ALA A 288 4.43 7.96 16.41
CA ALA A 288 3.31 7.04 16.24
C ALA A 288 3.61 6.16 15.02
N SER A 289 3.63 4.83 15.23
CA SER A 289 3.91 3.96 14.12
C SER A 289 2.76 4.09 13.13
N LEU A 290 3.06 4.06 11.85
CA LEU A 290 2.00 4.06 10.83
C LEU A 290 1.12 2.82 10.94
N GLU A 291 1.59 1.76 11.60
CA GLU A 291 0.77 0.60 11.96
C GLU A 291 -0.30 0.96 12.99
N GLU A 292 0.01 1.84 13.97
CA GLU A 292 -1.00 2.38 14.90
C GLU A 292 -1.99 3.29 14.17
N LEU A 293 -1.52 4.06 13.20
CA LEU A 293 -2.34 4.85 12.29
C LEU A 293 -3.28 3.96 11.48
N PHE A 294 -2.73 2.97 10.81
CA PHE A 294 -3.47 2.01 10.00
C PHE A 294 -4.50 1.26 10.86
N ALA A 295 -4.13 0.82 12.07
CA ALA A 295 -5.03 0.19 13.02
C ALA A 295 -6.15 1.14 13.47
N THR A 296 -5.88 2.44 13.63
CA THR A 296 -6.89 3.43 13.98
C THR A 296 -7.93 3.58 12.87
N TYR A 297 -7.50 3.67 11.62
CA TYR A 297 -8.41 3.79 10.48
C TYR A 297 -9.18 2.50 10.19
N THR A 298 -8.57 1.34 10.37
CA THR A 298 -9.21 0.04 10.11
C THR A 298 -10.07 -0.47 11.27
N ASN A 299 -9.78 -0.10 12.54
CA ASN A 299 -10.55 -0.49 13.72
C ASN A 299 -11.76 0.41 14.00
N GLN A 300 -11.90 1.58 13.36
CA GLN A 300 -13.12 2.40 13.49
C GLN A 300 -14.36 1.72 12.92
N GLY A 301 -14.24 0.66 12.12
CA GLY A 301 -15.34 -0.18 11.62
C GLY A 301 -15.89 -1.19 12.65
N GLU A 302 -15.13 -1.54 13.68
CA GLU A 302 -15.59 -2.44 14.76
C GLU A 302 -16.21 -1.64 15.92
N GLN A 303 -17.45 -1.18 15.76
CA GLN A 303 -18.26 -0.84 16.92
C GLN A 303 -18.62 -2.16 17.64
N PRO A 304 -18.37 -2.29 18.96
CA PRO A 304 -18.78 -3.49 19.68
C PRO A 304 -20.30 -3.63 19.59
N GLU A 305 -20.77 -4.73 19.02
CA GLU A 305 -22.18 -5.14 19.14
C GLU A 305 -22.54 -5.17 20.62
N VAL A 306 -23.33 -4.21 21.03
CA VAL A 306 -24.04 -4.27 22.32
C VAL A 306 -25.08 -5.36 22.17
N SER A 307 -24.75 -6.57 22.62
CA SER A 307 -25.73 -7.66 22.76
C SER A 307 -26.84 -7.22 23.69
N PRO A 308 -28.09 -7.58 23.36
CA PRO A 308 -29.30 -7.23 24.15
C PRO A 308 -29.43 -8.00 25.47
#